data_c987eab1ca68f0daa754df176bb5ce44
#
_entry.id   c987eab1ca68f0daa754df176bb5ce44
#
_cell.length_a   1.000
_cell.length_b   1.000
_cell.length_c   1.000
_cell.angle_alpha   90.00
_cell.angle_beta   90.00
_cell.angle_gamma   90.00
#
_symmetry.space_group_name_H-M   'P 1'
#
loop_
_entity.id
_entity.type
_entity.pdbx_description
1 polymer ?
#
loop_
_entity_poly.entity_id
_entity_poly.type
_entity_poly.pdbx_seq_one_letter_code
_entity_poly.pdbx_strand_id
1 'polypeptide(L)'
;MLAIGRELRANHPEWDVFALGTADGLEADIVPKAGFELLTIDKVPMPRSISPAALKFPKRFAANISHVKKIIAERDVKAVVGVGGYVCPPAFIAAKQAKIPLLVHEANAKPGMANRLGAALTTQGLVGVTFPDTKLRNSTLVGMPMPTEISSLDRSDSAQRQAWRADLGLSDDKPVLVVTGGSSGAQRINDAFLAAAPLCQEAGVQVLHITGAGKDDALREAAAQLPDYHVVDYVDGMHRAYAVADLLVARSGAATVSEATVVGVPALYVPLAIGNGEQRLNAAGSVKAGASLLVDNAEFSPSTVTDQILPLVSDQARLDAMSAAALDLHYPTNAATTMATIVTRVLRG
;
A
#
# COMPACT_ATOMS: atom_id res chain seq x y z
N MET A 1 2.31 7.77 4.64
CA MET A 1 2.96 9.04 5.01
C MET A 1 2.09 10.26 4.66
N LEU A 2 1.76 10.49 3.39
CA LEU A 2 0.98 11.67 2.95
C LEU A 2 -0.37 11.83 3.67
N ALA A 3 -1.10 10.74 3.92
CA ALA A 3 -2.34 10.80 4.67
C ALA A 3 -2.15 11.38 6.09
N ILE A 4 -1.10 10.95 6.81
CA ILE A 4 -0.77 11.52 8.12
C ILE A 4 -0.40 13.01 7.99
N GLY A 5 0.38 13.38 6.96
CA GLY A 5 0.75 14.78 6.72
C GLY A 5 -0.45 15.67 6.43
N ARG A 6 -1.43 15.19 5.66
CA ARG A 6 -2.69 15.91 5.39
C ARG A 6 -3.50 16.14 6.66
N GLU A 7 -3.66 15.11 7.50
CA GLU A 7 -4.33 15.23 8.80
C GLU A 7 -3.64 16.24 9.72
N LEU A 8 -2.30 16.22 9.78
CA LEU A 8 -1.56 17.18 10.58
C LEU A 8 -1.79 18.63 10.10
N ARG A 9 -1.74 18.86 8.78
CA ARG A 9 -2.01 20.21 8.22
C ARG A 9 -3.44 20.66 8.41
N ALA A 10 -4.41 19.76 8.27
CA ALA A 10 -5.81 20.07 8.46
C ALA A 10 -6.11 20.47 9.91
N ASN A 11 -5.52 19.76 10.87
CA ASN A 11 -5.74 20.02 12.30
C ASN A 11 -4.85 21.13 12.87
N HIS A 12 -3.73 21.41 12.22
CA HIS A 12 -2.70 22.37 12.64
C HIS A 12 -2.15 23.13 11.42
N PRO A 13 -2.92 24.05 10.82
CA PRO A 13 -2.49 24.81 9.64
C PRO A 13 -1.28 25.71 9.91
N GLU A 14 -1.01 26.02 11.18
CA GLU A 14 0.16 26.77 11.63
C GLU A 14 1.46 25.93 11.65
N TRP A 15 1.39 24.61 11.53
CA TRP A 15 2.57 23.74 11.55
C TRP A 15 3.20 23.62 10.17
N ASP A 16 4.52 23.75 10.14
CA ASP A 16 5.31 23.41 8.95
C ASP A 16 5.51 21.90 8.87
N VAL A 17 4.78 21.25 7.94
CA VAL A 17 4.85 19.81 7.70
C VAL A 17 5.49 19.55 6.36
N PHE A 18 6.68 18.95 6.38
CA PHE A 18 7.43 18.59 5.19
C PHE A 18 7.89 17.13 5.22
N ALA A 19 8.33 16.61 4.09
CA ALA A 19 8.81 15.23 3.97
C ALA A 19 10.33 15.18 3.79
N LEU A 20 10.92 14.08 4.27
CA LEU A 20 12.30 13.70 3.99
C LEU A 20 12.32 12.47 3.09
N GLY A 21 13.04 12.55 1.98
CA GLY A 21 13.13 11.48 0.99
C GLY A 21 14.46 11.42 0.28
N THR A 22 14.48 10.80 -0.89
CA THR A 22 15.63 10.75 -1.81
C THR A 22 15.27 11.44 -3.12
N ALA A 23 16.26 11.98 -3.82
CA ALA A 23 16.04 12.68 -5.10
C ALA A 23 15.58 11.71 -6.23
N ASP A 24 15.93 10.43 -6.12
CA ASP A 24 15.70 9.41 -7.16
C ASP A 24 14.52 8.47 -6.82
N GLY A 25 13.80 8.72 -5.72
CA GLY A 25 12.69 7.89 -5.29
C GLY A 25 11.35 8.32 -5.87
N LEU A 26 10.33 7.46 -5.77
CA LEU A 26 8.95 7.82 -6.14
C LEU A 26 8.45 9.05 -5.38
N GLU A 27 8.99 9.28 -4.19
CA GLU A 27 8.68 10.43 -3.36
C GLU A 27 9.05 11.76 -4.02
N ALA A 28 10.03 11.78 -4.94
CA ALA A 28 10.44 12.99 -5.66
C ALA A 28 9.30 13.59 -6.50
N ASP A 29 8.43 12.73 -7.03
CA ASP A 29 7.25 13.14 -7.80
C ASP A 29 5.99 13.28 -6.95
N ILE A 30 5.74 12.29 -6.09
CA ILE A 30 4.46 12.16 -5.38
C ILE A 30 4.31 13.20 -4.28
N VAL A 31 5.40 13.51 -3.56
CA VAL A 31 5.35 14.45 -2.42
C VAL A 31 5.06 15.88 -2.86
N PRO A 32 5.76 16.45 -3.87
CA PRO A 32 5.44 17.78 -4.38
C PRO A 32 4.04 17.86 -5.00
N LYS A 33 3.61 16.85 -5.77
CA LYS A 33 2.25 16.79 -6.33
C LYS A 33 1.17 16.79 -5.25
N ALA A 34 1.47 16.24 -4.07
CA ALA A 34 0.58 16.29 -2.91
C ALA A 34 0.66 17.62 -2.11
N GLY A 35 1.43 18.60 -2.59
CA GLY A 35 1.56 19.92 -1.99
C GLY A 35 2.51 19.98 -0.79
N PHE A 36 3.37 18.98 -0.58
CA PHE A 36 4.36 18.98 0.49
C PHE A 36 5.75 19.34 -0.03
N GLU A 37 6.51 20.09 0.78
CA GLU A 37 7.94 20.27 0.53
C GLU A 37 8.66 18.93 0.73
N LEU A 38 9.57 18.60 -0.18
CA LEU A 38 10.44 17.44 -0.08
C LEU A 38 11.88 17.88 0.14
N LEU A 39 12.42 17.60 1.31
CA LEU A 39 13.86 17.70 1.58
C LEU A 39 14.51 16.34 1.28
N THR A 40 15.70 16.36 0.70
CA THR A 40 16.35 15.12 0.25
C THR A 40 17.67 14.87 0.96
N ILE A 41 17.96 13.58 1.18
CA ILE A 41 19.26 13.08 1.60
C ILE A 41 19.74 12.00 0.65
N ASP A 42 21.01 11.66 0.71
CA ASP A 42 21.59 10.60 -0.13
C ASP A 42 20.91 9.26 0.14
N LYS A 43 20.64 8.51 -0.92
CA LYS A 43 20.23 7.11 -0.81
C LYS A 43 21.43 6.26 -0.37
N VAL A 44 21.38 5.76 0.86
CA VAL A 44 22.45 4.94 1.45
C VAL A 44 21.87 3.59 1.87
N PRO A 45 21.75 2.63 0.93
CA PRO A 45 21.22 1.30 1.25
C PRO A 45 22.20 0.55 2.16
N MET A 46 21.64 -0.22 3.12
CA MET A 46 22.46 -1.06 3.98
C MET A 46 23.16 -2.16 3.16
N PRO A 47 24.47 -2.33 3.31
CA PRO A 47 25.21 -3.35 2.58
C PRO A 47 24.72 -4.76 2.91
N ARG A 48 24.53 -5.59 1.88
CA ARG A 48 24.15 -7.00 2.03
C ARG A 48 25.32 -7.95 1.83
N SER A 49 26.46 -7.43 1.37
CA SER A 49 27.70 -8.17 1.12
C SER A 49 28.91 -7.26 1.31
N ILE A 50 30.09 -7.84 1.49
CA ILE A 50 31.36 -7.11 1.53
C ILE A 50 31.63 -6.58 0.12
N SER A 51 31.68 -5.24 -0.02
CA SER A 51 31.89 -4.55 -1.29
C SER A 51 32.56 -3.19 -1.05
N PRO A 52 33.15 -2.55 -2.07
CA PRO A 52 33.68 -1.18 -1.93
C PRO A 52 32.62 -0.17 -1.45
N ALA A 53 31.36 -0.41 -1.78
CA ALA A 53 30.23 0.38 -1.28
C ALA A 53 30.03 0.17 0.23
N ALA A 54 30.23 -1.05 0.74
CA ALA A 54 30.14 -1.35 2.16
C ALA A 54 31.21 -0.62 2.98
N LEU A 55 32.42 -0.46 2.46
CA LEU A 55 33.50 0.31 3.12
C LEU A 55 33.16 1.81 3.24
N LYS A 56 32.44 2.37 2.26
CA LYS A 56 32.03 3.77 2.26
C LYS A 56 30.74 4.02 3.06
N PHE A 57 29.99 2.96 3.39
CA PHE A 57 28.71 3.06 4.07
C PHE A 57 28.77 3.85 5.39
N PRO A 58 29.69 3.58 6.35
CA PRO A 58 29.69 4.29 7.63
C PRO A 58 29.86 5.80 7.47
N LYS A 59 30.75 6.24 6.56
CA LYS A 59 31.00 7.66 6.30
C LYS A 59 29.76 8.33 5.68
N ARG A 60 29.16 7.72 4.67
CA ARG A 60 27.95 8.25 4.00
C ARG A 60 26.75 8.27 4.94
N PHE A 61 26.59 7.23 5.74
CA PHE A 61 25.51 7.12 6.72
C PHE A 61 25.64 8.22 7.81
N ALA A 62 26.86 8.44 8.34
CA ALA A 62 27.15 9.51 9.31
C ALA A 62 26.92 10.89 8.69
N ALA A 63 27.26 11.10 7.42
CA ALA A 63 26.96 12.36 6.70
C ALA A 63 25.45 12.62 6.62
N ASN A 64 24.64 11.59 6.33
CA ASN A 64 23.18 11.73 6.34
C ASN A 64 22.64 12.09 7.73
N ILE A 65 23.14 11.44 8.80
CA ILE A 65 22.74 11.81 10.17
C ILE A 65 23.07 13.27 10.45
N SER A 66 24.26 13.75 10.09
CA SER A 66 24.69 15.14 10.28
C SER A 66 23.82 16.11 9.47
N HIS A 67 23.46 15.75 8.22
CA HIS A 67 22.58 16.55 7.38
C HIS A 67 21.17 16.66 7.99
N VAL A 68 20.59 15.54 8.43
CA VAL A 68 19.27 15.56 9.08
C VAL A 68 19.31 16.36 10.38
N LYS A 69 20.36 16.27 11.18
CA LYS A 69 20.53 17.12 12.38
C LYS A 69 20.54 18.59 12.05
N LYS A 70 21.19 18.97 10.93
CA LYS A 70 21.17 20.35 10.45
C LYS A 70 19.75 20.79 10.07
N ILE A 71 19.02 19.95 9.32
CA ILE A 71 17.60 20.22 8.99
C ILE A 71 16.78 20.40 10.27
N ILE A 72 16.92 19.49 11.25
CA ILE A 72 16.21 19.57 12.54
C ILE A 72 16.47 20.92 13.24
N ALA A 73 17.72 21.37 13.25
CA ALA A 73 18.07 22.62 13.92
C ALA A 73 17.61 23.86 13.14
N GLU A 74 17.79 23.89 11.81
CA GLU A 74 17.46 25.04 10.96
C GLU A 74 15.94 25.25 10.80
N ARG A 75 15.17 24.16 10.78
CA ARG A 75 13.70 24.20 10.64
C ARG A 75 12.98 24.06 11.98
N ASP A 76 13.71 24.08 13.10
CA ASP A 76 13.16 23.92 14.45
C ASP A 76 12.17 22.72 14.57
N VAL A 77 12.57 21.56 14.01
CA VAL A 77 11.72 20.38 13.94
C VAL A 77 11.34 19.90 15.33
N LYS A 78 10.06 19.75 15.60
CA LYS A 78 9.53 19.35 16.91
C LYS A 78 9.26 17.85 17.04
N ALA A 79 9.02 17.14 15.94
CA ALA A 79 8.79 15.69 15.92
C ALA A 79 9.20 15.09 14.58
N VAL A 80 9.55 13.79 14.59
CA VAL A 80 9.81 12.97 13.40
C VAL A 80 8.82 11.83 13.36
N VAL A 81 8.18 11.64 12.21
CA VAL A 81 7.31 10.49 11.93
C VAL A 81 7.95 9.66 10.81
N GLY A 82 8.31 8.42 11.10
CA GLY A 82 8.91 7.51 10.13
C GLY A 82 8.01 6.36 9.75
N VAL A 83 7.98 6.05 8.46
CA VAL A 83 7.16 4.97 7.88
C VAL A 83 8.01 3.86 7.24
N GLY A 84 9.32 3.87 7.47
CA GLY A 84 10.27 2.94 6.88
C GLY A 84 11.04 3.53 5.68
N GLY A 85 11.84 2.69 5.03
CA GLY A 85 12.70 3.10 3.93
C GLY A 85 14.10 3.52 4.36
N TYR A 86 14.95 3.86 3.37
CA TYR A 86 16.38 4.15 3.59
C TYR A 86 16.66 5.47 4.30
N VAL A 87 15.74 6.42 4.25
CA VAL A 87 15.86 7.72 4.89
C VAL A 87 15.54 7.69 6.39
N CYS A 88 14.76 6.71 6.83
CA CYS A 88 14.31 6.61 8.21
C CYS A 88 15.45 6.34 9.22
N PRO A 89 16.39 5.41 9.03
CA PRO A 89 17.44 5.16 10.02
C PRO A 89 18.27 6.38 10.38
N PRO A 90 18.82 7.18 9.44
CA PRO A 90 19.54 8.41 9.80
C PRO A 90 18.62 9.45 10.45
N ALA A 91 17.34 9.56 10.02
CA ALA A 91 16.38 10.49 10.63
C ALA A 91 16.04 10.09 12.08
N PHE A 92 15.86 8.79 12.35
CA PHE A 92 15.58 8.28 13.69
C PHE A 92 16.74 8.53 14.67
N ILE A 93 17.98 8.31 14.22
CA ILE A 93 19.18 8.57 15.04
C ILE A 93 19.32 10.06 15.29
N ALA A 94 19.12 10.92 14.27
CA ALA A 94 19.18 12.36 14.40
C ALA A 94 18.12 12.90 15.39
N ALA A 95 16.87 12.43 15.29
CA ALA A 95 15.79 12.77 16.22
C ALA A 95 16.14 12.38 17.68
N LYS A 96 16.65 11.15 17.88
CA LYS A 96 17.10 10.69 19.20
C LYS A 96 18.21 11.56 19.79
N GLN A 97 19.20 11.95 18.94
CA GLN A 97 20.29 12.83 19.38
C GLN A 97 19.81 14.25 19.66
N ALA A 98 18.84 14.75 18.91
CA ALA A 98 18.20 16.04 19.13
C ALA A 98 17.20 16.03 20.30
N LYS A 99 16.90 14.85 20.87
CA LYS A 99 15.92 14.65 21.96
C LYS A 99 14.50 15.09 21.60
N ILE A 100 14.14 15.01 20.32
CA ILE A 100 12.77 15.29 19.86
C ILE A 100 11.98 13.98 19.73
N PRO A 101 10.65 14.02 19.85
CA PRO A 101 9.78 12.87 19.70
C PRO A 101 9.97 12.15 18.36
N LEU A 102 10.03 10.84 18.42
CA LEU A 102 10.12 9.94 17.27
C LEU A 102 8.91 9.01 17.26
N LEU A 103 8.09 9.12 16.22
CA LEU A 103 6.97 8.21 15.97
C LEU A 103 7.30 7.28 14.82
N VAL A 104 6.79 6.05 14.88
CA VAL A 104 7.01 5.03 13.85
C VAL A 104 5.68 4.45 13.43
N HIS A 105 5.46 4.29 12.13
CA HIS A 105 4.37 3.50 11.58
C HIS A 105 4.95 2.36 10.74
N GLU A 106 4.57 1.12 11.06
CA GLU A 106 4.93 -0.07 10.28
C GLU A 106 3.75 -0.53 9.44
N ALA A 107 3.93 -0.47 8.15
CA ALA A 107 2.90 -0.86 7.19
C ALA A 107 2.76 -2.38 7.04
N ASN A 108 3.85 -3.13 7.12
CA ASN A 108 3.85 -4.56 6.84
C ASN A 108 3.66 -5.41 8.09
N ALA A 109 3.10 -6.60 7.92
CA ALA A 109 3.00 -7.60 8.99
C ALA A 109 4.39 -8.03 9.51
N LYS A 110 5.40 -8.07 8.63
CA LYS A 110 6.80 -8.31 9.01
C LYS A 110 7.56 -6.99 9.07
N PRO A 111 7.92 -6.49 10.26
CA PRO A 111 8.58 -5.20 10.40
C PRO A 111 9.92 -5.13 9.67
N GLY A 112 10.12 -4.01 8.94
CA GLY A 112 11.38 -3.68 8.31
C GLY A 112 12.47 -3.31 9.32
N MET A 113 13.76 -3.46 8.94
CA MET A 113 14.90 -3.13 9.82
C MET A 113 14.89 -1.66 10.27
N ALA A 114 14.50 -0.74 9.40
CA ALA A 114 14.40 0.68 9.73
C ALA A 114 13.40 0.92 10.88
N ASN A 115 12.19 0.34 10.76
CA ASN A 115 11.15 0.51 11.77
C ASN A 115 11.46 -0.24 13.07
N ARG A 116 12.18 -1.39 13.02
CA ARG A 116 12.72 -2.04 14.22
C ARG A 116 13.70 -1.14 14.97
N LEU A 117 14.60 -0.46 14.24
CA LEU A 117 15.50 0.53 14.82
C LEU A 117 14.70 1.70 15.43
N GLY A 118 13.74 2.26 14.71
CA GLY A 118 12.90 3.34 15.20
C GLY A 118 12.14 2.94 16.48
N ALA A 119 11.52 1.77 16.52
CA ALA A 119 10.83 1.24 17.68
C ALA A 119 11.75 1.01 18.90
N ALA A 120 13.03 0.72 18.65
CA ALA A 120 14.03 0.60 19.73
C ALA A 120 14.52 1.96 20.25
N LEU A 121 14.48 3.00 19.41
CA LEU A 121 14.93 4.36 19.75
C LEU A 121 13.83 5.23 20.35
N THR A 122 12.57 4.94 20.00
CA THR A 122 11.42 5.73 20.48
C THR A 122 11.01 5.34 21.91
N THR A 123 10.19 6.20 22.51
CA THR A 123 9.58 5.97 23.81
C THR A 123 8.23 5.25 23.67
N GLN A 124 7.65 4.87 24.77
CA GLN A 124 6.43 4.07 24.82
C GLN A 124 5.23 4.75 24.13
N GLY A 125 4.43 3.96 23.40
CA GLY A 125 3.17 4.40 22.79
C GLY A 125 3.29 5.20 21.51
N LEU A 126 4.48 5.27 20.90
CA LEU A 126 4.74 6.03 19.68
C LEU A 126 4.97 5.13 18.45
N VAL A 127 4.56 3.87 18.50
CA VAL A 127 4.69 2.92 17.40
C VAL A 127 3.32 2.43 16.99
N GLY A 128 2.89 2.78 15.78
CA GLY A 128 1.69 2.27 15.14
C GLY A 128 2.01 1.10 14.20
N VAL A 129 1.10 0.13 14.12
CA VAL A 129 1.20 -0.99 13.18
C VAL A 129 -0.12 -1.18 12.42
N THR A 130 -0.01 -1.67 11.18
CA THR A 130 -1.16 -1.93 10.33
C THR A 130 -1.87 -3.24 10.67
N PHE A 131 -1.12 -4.30 10.92
CA PHE A 131 -1.67 -5.64 11.12
C PHE A 131 -1.55 -6.08 12.59
N PRO A 132 -2.56 -6.78 13.13
CA PRO A 132 -2.59 -7.18 14.54
C PRO A 132 -1.44 -8.14 14.92
N ASP A 133 -1.00 -8.96 13.95
CA ASP A 133 0.09 -9.93 14.16
C ASP A 133 1.50 -9.34 14.00
N THR A 134 1.62 -8.04 13.73
CA THR A 134 2.91 -7.37 13.59
C THR A 134 3.68 -7.36 14.92
N LYS A 135 4.78 -8.10 14.97
CA LYS A 135 5.63 -8.18 16.17
C LYS A 135 6.65 -7.04 16.19
N LEU A 136 6.23 -5.91 16.73
CA LEU A 136 7.08 -4.74 16.92
C LEU A 136 6.96 -4.24 18.36
N ARG A 137 8.09 -3.87 18.96
CA ARG A 137 8.13 -3.45 20.36
C ARG A 137 7.25 -2.23 20.62
N ASN A 138 6.46 -2.27 21.69
CA ASN A 138 5.59 -1.17 22.14
C ASN A 138 4.61 -0.66 21.08
N SER A 139 4.21 -1.53 20.16
CA SER A 139 3.28 -1.17 19.09
C SER A 139 1.82 -1.20 19.53
N THR A 140 1.04 -0.36 18.88
CA THR A 140 -0.42 -0.32 18.97
C THR A 140 -1.01 -0.52 17.57
N LEU A 141 -2.06 -1.31 17.45
CA LEU A 141 -2.78 -1.46 16.19
C LEU A 141 -3.50 -0.13 15.88
N VAL A 142 -3.09 0.51 14.79
CA VAL A 142 -3.69 1.77 14.32
C VAL A 142 -4.30 1.63 12.92
N GLY A 143 -3.97 0.55 12.21
CA GLY A 143 -4.37 0.34 10.82
C GLY A 143 -3.41 0.99 9.81
N MET A 144 -3.81 0.96 8.54
CA MET A 144 -3.08 1.58 7.43
C MET A 144 -3.54 3.03 7.24
N PRO A 145 -2.63 4.02 7.28
CA PRO A 145 -2.98 5.38 6.87
C PRO A 145 -3.29 5.42 5.37
N MET A 146 -4.56 5.46 5.03
CA MET A 146 -5.08 5.46 3.66
C MET A 146 -5.84 6.76 3.34
N PRO A 147 -6.09 7.07 2.05
CA PRO A 147 -6.94 8.19 1.66
C PRO A 147 -8.37 8.05 2.19
N THR A 148 -9.02 9.18 2.49
CA THR A 148 -10.40 9.21 3.01
C THR A 148 -11.37 8.58 2.02
N GLU A 149 -11.15 8.74 0.72
CA GLU A 149 -11.95 8.16 -0.35
C GLU A 149 -12.00 6.63 -0.31
N ILE A 150 -10.98 6.00 0.29
CA ILE A 150 -10.96 4.55 0.52
C ILE A 150 -11.57 4.23 1.89
N SER A 151 -11.13 4.91 2.95
CA SER A 151 -11.56 4.58 4.31
C SER A 151 -13.05 4.83 4.58
N SER A 152 -13.69 5.70 3.79
CA SER A 152 -15.12 6.00 3.84
C SER A 152 -15.94 5.37 2.70
N LEU A 153 -15.32 4.51 1.88
CA LEU A 153 -16.02 3.90 0.75
C LEU A 153 -17.11 2.94 1.23
N ASP A 154 -18.34 3.23 0.82
CA ASP A 154 -19.49 2.34 1.00
C ASP A 154 -19.78 1.59 -0.31
N ARG A 155 -19.44 0.30 -0.35
CA ARG A 155 -19.69 -0.56 -1.51
C ARG A 155 -21.16 -0.96 -1.66
N SER A 156 -22.03 -0.69 -0.68
CA SER A 156 -23.47 -0.91 -0.76
C SER A 156 -24.20 0.21 -1.50
N ASP A 157 -23.55 1.37 -1.72
CA ASP A 157 -24.11 2.46 -2.53
C ASP A 157 -24.15 2.05 -4.02
N SER A 158 -25.28 1.50 -4.43
CA SER A 158 -25.51 1.01 -5.78
C SER A 158 -25.47 2.13 -6.83
N ALA A 159 -25.95 3.33 -6.50
CA ALA A 159 -25.98 4.46 -7.42
C ALA A 159 -24.56 4.96 -7.72
N GLN A 160 -23.74 5.08 -6.69
CA GLN A 160 -22.34 5.45 -6.84
C GLN A 160 -21.54 4.38 -7.60
N ARG A 161 -21.77 3.09 -7.29
CA ARG A 161 -21.15 1.97 -7.99
C ARG A 161 -21.49 1.97 -9.47
N GLN A 162 -22.76 2.20 -9.83
CA GLN A 162 -23.22 2.27 -11.22
C GLN A 162 -22.58 3.45 -11.95
N ALA A 163 -22.48 4.62 -11.33
CA ALA A 163 -21.83 5.78 -11.92
C ALA A 163 -20.35 5.47 -12.24
N TRP A 164 -19.61 4.83 -11.31
CA TRP A 164 -18.21 4.45 -11.56
C TRP A 164 -18.04 3.32 -12.57
N ARG A 165 -19.00 2.38 -12.66
CA ARG A 165 -19.02 1.39 -13.75
C ARG A 165 -19.12 2.09 -15.11
N ALA A 166 -20.05 3.02 -15.27
CA ALA A 166 -20.21 3.80 -16.49
C ALA A 166 -18.95 4.60 -16.85
N ASP A 167 -18.33 5.29 -15.87
CA ASP A 167 -17.08 6.04 -16.06
C ASP A 167 -15.91 5.16 -16.51
N LEU A 168 -15.88 3.90 -16.07
CA LEU A 168 -14.84 2.93 -16.41
C LEU A 168 -15.17 2.08 -17.66
N GLY A 169 -16.32 2.34 -18.29
CA GLY A 169 -16.78 1.62 -19.48
C GLY A 169 -17.33 0.22 -19.20
N LEU A 170 -17.69 -0.06 -17.94
CA LEU A 170 -18.20 -1.35 -17.50
C LEU A 170 -19.74 -1.38 -17.53
N SER A 171 -20.33 -2.53 -17.88
CA SER A 171 -21.78 -2.74 -17.81
C SER A 171 -22.25 -3.10 -16.39
N ASP A 172 -23.55 -2.96 -16.12
CA ASP A 172 -24.12 -3.22 -14.79
C ASP A 172 -24.51 -4.70 -14.56
N ASP A 173 -24.65 -5.45 -15.63
CA ASP A 173 -25.25 -6.80 -15.65
C ASP A 173 -24.24 -7.95 -15.53
N LYS A 174 -22.95 -7.65 -15.57
CA LYS A 174 -21.88 -8.66 -15.52
C LYS A 174 -21.00 -8.50 -14.28
N PRO A 175 -20.45 -9.60 -13.74
CA PRO A 175 -19.46 -9.53 -12.67
C PRO A 175 -18.18 -8.82 -13.14
N VAL A 176 -17.55 -8.07 -12.25
CA VAL A 176 -16.33 -7.30 -12.52
C VAL A 176 -15.16 -7.90 -11.77
N LEU A 177 -14.17 -8.34 -12.51
CA LEU A 177 -12.87 -8.78 -12.02
C LEU A 177 -11.86 -7.64 -12.16
N VAL A 178 -11.38 -7.12 -11.05
CA VAL A 178 -10.30 -6.12 -11.04
C VAL A 178 -8.96 -6.82 -10.88
N VAL A 179 -8.03 -6.56 -11.81
CA VAL A 179 -6.68 -7.17 -11.80
C VAL A 179 -5.63 -6.08 -11.67
N THR A 180 -4.71 -6.19 -10.70
CA THR A 180 -3.63 -5.20 -10.56
C THR A 180 -2.34 -5.79 -9.98
N GLY A 181 -1.22 -5.36 -10.54
CA GLY A 181 0.11 -5.64 -9.99
C GLY A 181 0.62 -4.59 -9.00
N GLY A 182 -0.18 -3.55 -8.72
CA GLY A 182 0.26 -2.35 -8.03
C GLY A 182 1.05 -1.40 -8.94
N SER A 183 1.58 -0.30 -8.41
CA SER A 183 2.24 0.78 -9.18
C SER A 183 3.40 0.33 -10.08
N SER A 184 4.08 -0.74 -9.72
CA SER A 184 5.18 -1.31 -10.51
C SER A 184 4.72 -2.38 -11.51
N GLY A 185 3.42 -2.71 -11.52
CA GLY A 185 2.85 -3.81 -12.30
C GLY A 185 3.35 -5.19 -11.84
N ALA A 186 2.80 -6.25 -12.43
CA ALA A 186 3.18 -7.62 -12.11
C ALA A 186 3.19 -8.48 -13.38
N GLN A 187 4.35 -8.60 -14.02
CA GLN A 187 4.47 -9.28 -15.32
C GLN A 187 3.79 -10.65 -15.33
N ARG A 188 4.01 -11.48 -14.30
CA ARG A 188 3.40 -12.81 -14.26
C ARG A 188 1.88 -12.80 -14.18
N ILE A 189 1.29 -11.83 -13.48
CA ILE A 189 -0.16 -11.63 -13.46
C ILE A 189 -0.61 -11.20 -14.86
N ASN A 190 0.06 -10.20 -15.44
CA ASN A 190 -0.27 -9.69 -16.77
C ASN A 190 -0.20 -10.80 -17.82
N ASP A 191 0.87 -11.63 -17.82
CA ASP A 191 1.05 -12.73 -18.78
C ASP A 191 -0.04 -13.81 -18.65
N ALA A 192 -0.41 -14.17 -17.42
CA ALA A 192 -1.45 -15.16 -17.18
C ALA A 192 -2.82 -14.67 -17.67
N PHE A 193 -3.14 -13.42 -17.42
CA PHE A 193 -4.38 -12.81 -17.88
C PHE A 193 -4.39 -12.52 -19.39
N LEU A 194 -3.23 -12.19 -19.99
CA LEU A 194 -3.09 -12.08 -21.44
C LEU A 194 -3.51 -13.38 -22.13
N ALA A 195 -3.01 -14.52 -21.63
CA ALA A 195 -3.33 -15.81 -22.21
C ALA A 195 -4.79 -16.27 -21.93
N ALA A 196 -5.40 -15.81 -20.84
CA ALA A 196 -6.75 -16.16 -20.45
C ALA A 196 -7.82 -15.13 -20.90
N ALA A 197 -7.45 -14.03 -21.51
CA ALA A 197 -8.37 -12.94 -21.84
C ALA A 197 -9.59 -13.37 -22.67
N PRO A 198 -9.48 -14.20 -23.73
CA PRO A 198 -10.65 -14.70 -24.46
C PRO A 198 -11.60 -15.52 -23.57
N LEU A 199 -11.05 -16.29 -22.64
CA LEU A 199 -11.84 -17.14 -21.73
C LEU A 199 -12.60 -16.32 -20.68
N CYS A 200 -12.07 -15.17 -20.28
CA CYS A 200 -12.82 -14.22 -19.45
C CYS A 200 -14.06 -13.70 -20.19
N GLN A 201 -13.91 -13.34 -21.46
CA GLN A 201 -15.01 -12.90 -22.31
C GLN A 201 -16.06 -14.01 -22.50
N GLU A 202 -15.64 -15.24 -22.79
CA GLU A 202 -16.52 -16.41 -22.94
C GLU A 202 -17.29 -16.73 -21.65
N ALA A 203 -16.67 -16.52 -20.50
CA ALA A 203 -17.30 -16.70 -19.19
C ALA A 203 -18.28 -15.56 -18.81
N GLY A 204 -18.41 -14.52 -19.63
CA GLY A 204 -19.27 -13.36 -19.36
C GLY A 204 -18.76 -12.48 -18.20
N VAL A 205 -17.45 -12.47 -17.94
CA VAL A 205 -16.80 -11.69 -16.89
C VAL A 205 -16.17 -10.45 -17.48
N GLN A 206 -16.48 -9.28 -16.93
CA GLN A 206 -15.78 -8.05 -17.27
C GLN A 206 -14.47 -7.96 -16.50
N VAL A 207 -13.39 -7.59 -17.18
CA VAL A 207 -12.08 -7.42 -16.56
C VAL A 207 -11.64 -5.95 -16.64
N LEU A 208 -11.37 -5.35 -15.49
CA LEU A 208 -10.62 -4.10 -15.40
C LEU A 208 -9.17 -4.41 -15.02
N HIS A 209 -8.28 -4.41 -16.01
CA HIS A 209 -6.88 -4.77 -15.82
C HIS A 209 -5.99 -3.54 -15.71
N ILE A 210 -5.47 -3.27 -14.51
CA ILE A 210 -4.55 -2.17 -14.19
C ILE A 210 -3.12 -2.73 -14.25
N THR A 211 -2.47 -2.58 -15.40
CA THR A 211 -1.22 -3.28 -15.73
C THR A 211 0.03 -2.70 -15.08
N GLY A 212 -0.01 -1.42 -14.69
CA GLY A 212 1.14 -0.61 -14.32
C GLY A 212 1.78 0.06 -15.54
N ALA A 213 2.38 1.21 -15.34
CA ALA A 213 2.91 2.06 -16.40
C ALA A 213 3.88 1.32 -17.36
N GLY A 214 3.63 1.45 -18.66
CA GLY A 214 4.46 0.88 -19.73
C GLY A 214 4.44 -0.64 -19.83
N LYS A 215 3.38 -1.32 -19.35
CA LYS A 215 3.23 -2.79 -19.39
C LYS A 215 1.91 -3.26 -19.96
N ASP A 216 1.23 -2.41 -20.69
CA ASP A 216 -0.12 -2.61 -21.18
C ASP A 216 -0.23 -2.93 -22.68
N ASP A 217 0.82 -2.68 -23.49
CA ASP A 217 0.76 -2.79 -24.94
C ASP A 217 0.23 -4.15 -25.43
N ALA A 218 0.85 -5.25 -25.00
CA ALA A 218 0.44 -6.60 -25.42
C ALA A 218 -0.98 -6.96 -24.97
N LEU A 219 -1.38 -6.51 -23.77
CA LEU A 219 -2.74 -6.71 -23.27
C LEU A 219 -3.76 -5.85 -24.02
N ARG A 220 -3.43 -4.61 -24.37
CA ARG A 220 -4.30 -3.74 -25.20
C ARG A 220 -4.52 -4.34 -26.56
N GLU A 221 -3.47 -4.86 -27.21
CA GLU A 221 -3.57 -5.52 -28.50
C GLU A 221 -4.49 -6.75 -28.43
N ALA A 222 -4.26 -7.63 -27.44
CA ALA A 222 -5.10 -8.82 -27.25
C ALA A 222 -6.55 -8.47 -26.87
N ALA A 223 -6.75 -7.41 -26.09
CA ALA A 223 -8.07 -6.97 -25.65
C ALA A 223 -8.85 -6.19 -26.71
N ALA A 224 -8.22 -5.76 -27.81
CA ALA A 224 -8.84 -4.90 -28.81
C ALA A 224 -10.13 -5.45 -29.44
N GLN A 225 -10.30 -6.78 -29.42
CA GLN A 225 -11.50 -7.48 -29.93
C GLN A 225 -12.37 -8.04 -28.79
N LEU A 226 -12.06 -7.72 -27.54
CA LEU A 226 -12.77 -8.23 -26.36
C LEU A 226 -13.49 -7.07 -25.65
N PRO A 227 -14.78 -6.83 -25.95
CA PRO A 227 -15.51 -5.65 -25.42
C PRO A 227 -15.62 -5.61 -23.90
N ASP A 228 -15.53 -6.74 -23.22
CA ASP A 228 -15.59 -6.82 -21.76
C ASP A 228 -14.20 -6.82 -21.08
N TYR A 229 -13.11 -6.57 -21.82
CA TYR A 229 -11.75 -6.57 -21.29
C TYR A 229 -11.12 -5.18 -21.38
N HIS A 230 -11.13 -4.45 -20.28
CA HIS A 230 -10.67 -3.06 -20.20
C HIS A 230 -9.25 -2.99 -19.65
N VAL A 231 -8.31 -2.53 -20.47
CA VAL A 231 -6.89 -2.39 -20.09
C VAL A 231 -6.56 -0.93 -19.84
N VAL A 232 -6.05 -0.66 -18.64
CA VAL A 232 -5.54 0.67 -18.26
C VAL A 232 -4.17 0.52 -17.61
N ASP A 233 -3.28 1.50 -17.78
CA ASP A 233 -1.99 1.52 -17.12
C ASP A 233 -2.11 2.01 -15.66
N TYR A 234 -3.09 2.87 -15.41
CA TYR A 234 -3.35 3.47 -14.10
C TYR A 234 -4.83 3.85 -13.95
N VAL A 235 -5.36 3.75 -12.73
CA VAL A 235 -6.68 4.27 -12.36
C VAL A 235 -6.48 5.40 -11.36
N ASP A 236 -7.03 6.58 -11.67
CA ASP A 236 -7.03 7.69 -10.73
C ASP A 236 -8.04 7.39 -9.60
N GLY A 237 -7.46 7.11 -8.44
CA GLY A 237 -8.23 6.73 -7.25
C GLY A 237 -8.66 5.25 -7.23
N MET A 238 -7.86 4.41 -6.57
CA MET A 238 -8.18 2.98 -6.38
C MET A 238 -9.52 2.72 -5.72
N HIS A 239 -10.11 3.68 -4.99
CA HIS A 239 -11.46 3.57 -4.44
C HIS A 239 -12.52 3.24 -5.51
N ARG A 240 -12.39 3.81 -6.73
CA ARG A 240 -13.29 3.49 -7.85
C ARG A 240 -13.17 2.02 -8.28
N ALA A 241 -11.93 1.53 -8.42
CA ALA A 241 -11.68 0.15 -8.75
C ALA A 241 -12.21 -0.82 -7.67
N TYR A 242 -11.99 -0.49 -6.38
CA TYR A 242 -12.52 -1.28 -5.27
C TYR A 242 -14.07 -1.26 -5.22
N ALA A 243 -14.69 -0.13 -5.53
CA ALA A 243 -16.16 -0.02 -5.53
C ALA A 243 -16.80 -0.93 -6.56
N VAL A 244 -16.24 -1.01 -7.78
CA VAL A 244 -16.81 -1.81 -8.87
C VAL A 244 -16.42 -3.29 -8.82
N ALA A 245 -15.35 -3.65 -8.10
CA ALA A 245 -14.83 -5.01 -8.04
C ALA A 245 -15.80 -5.98 -7.36
N ASP A 246 -16.13 -7.08 -8.00
CA ASP A 246 -16.72 -8.25 -7.36
C ASP A 246 -15.62 -9.15 -6.80
N LEU A 247 -14.49 -9.28 -7.52
CA LEU A 247 -13.28 -9.95 -7.09
C LEU A 247 -12.04 -9.11 -7.47
N LEU A 248 -11.09 -9.02 -6.57
CA LEU A 248 -9.79 -8.41 -6.81
C LEU A 248 -8.71 -9.49 -6.97
N VAL A 249 -7.91 -9.45 -8.03
CA VAL A 249 -6.67 -10.21 -8.16
C VAL A 249 -5.49 -9.24 -8.10
N ALA A 250 -4.65 -9.38 -7.08
CA ALA A 250 -3.60 -8.40 -6.84
C ALA A 250 -2.34 -8.97 -6.17
N ARG A 251 -1.26 -8.17 -6.19
CA ARG A 251 -0.16 -8.35 -5.25
C ARG A 251 -0.62 -8.04 -3.83
N SER A 252 -0.08 -8.76 -2.83
CA SER A 252 -0.40 -8.56 -1.41
C SER A 252 0.51 -7.53 -0.73
N GLY A 253 0.66 -6.35 -1.37
CA GLY A 253 1.25 -5.20 -0.70
C GLY A 253 0.41 -4.77 0.51
N ALA A 254 1.05 -4.22 1.54
CA ALA A 254 0.37 -3.88 2.79
C ALA A 254 -0.83 -2.92 2.57
N ALA A 255 -0.68 -1.91 1.69
CA ALA A 255 -1.77 -1.00 1.36
C ALA A 255 -2.93 -1.75 0.69
N THR A 256 -2.66 -2.52 -0.38
CA THR A 256 -3.69 -3.25 -1.12
C THR A 256 -4.48 -4.21 -0.22
N VAL A 257 -3.78 -4.98 0.63
CA VAL A 257 -4.45 -5.91 1.57
C VAL A 257 -5.31 -5.14 2.58
N SER A 258 -4.77 -4.07 3.17
CA SER A 258 -5.51 -3.29 4.16
C SER A 258 -6.71 -2.58 3.55
N GLU A 259 -6.54 -1.96 2.40
CA GLU A 259 -7.59 -1.25 1.68
C GLU A 259 -8.72 -2.20 1.26
N ALA A 260 -8.39 -3.31 0.58
CA ALA A 260 -9.37 -4.31 0.18
C ALA A 260 -10.12 -4.91 1.37
N THR A 261 -9.42 -5.17 2.48
CA THR A 261 -10.03 -5.69 3.72
C THR A 261 -10.99 -4.68 4.35
N VAL A 262 -10.57 -3.40 4.48
CA VAL A 262 -11.40 -2.33 5.07
C VAL A 262 -12.68 -2.12 4.28
N VAL A 263 -12.62 -2.15 2.96
CA VAL A 263 -13.79 -1.91 2.10
C VAL A 263 -14.57 -3.19 1.77
N GLY A 264 -14.16 -4.35 2.29
CA GLY A 264 -14.86 -5.61 2.09
C GLY A 264 -14.79 -6.16 0.66
N VAL A 265 -13.67 -5.96 -0.05
CA VAL A 265 -13.48 -6.53 -1.40
C VAL A 265 -12.92 -7.95 -1.29
N PRO A 266 -13.63 -8.97 -1.79
CA PRO A 266 -13.07 -10.31 -1.93
C PRO A 266 -11.80 -10.29 -2.77
N ALA A 267 -10.75 -10.99 -2.35
CA ALA A 267 -9.48 -10.94 -3.07
C ALA A 267 -8.81 -12.30 -3.25
N LEU A 268 -8.10 -12.45 -4.37
CA LEU A 268 -7.09 -13.47 -4.56
C LEU A 268 -5.72 -12.79 -4.67
N TYR A 269 -4.85 -13.08 -3.72
CA TYR A 269 -3.53 -12.49 -3.67
C TYR A 269 -2.46 -13.37 -4.30
N VAL A 270 -1.56 -12.72 -5.04
CA VAL A 270 -0.36 -13.32 -5.64
C VAL A 270 0.87 -12.62 -5.07
N PRO A 271 1.42 -13.09 -3.94
CA PRO A 271 2.55 -12.42 -3.28
C PRO A 271 3.76 -12.28 -4.19
N LEU A 272 4.46 -11.14 -4.10
CA LEU A 272 5.73 -10.97 -4.79
C LEU A 272 6.75 -11.97 -4.21
N ALA A 273 7.42 -12.72 -5.09
CA ALA A 273 8.39 -13.73 -4.69
C ALA A 273 9.72 -13.16 -4.17
N ILE A 274 9.96 -11.85 -4.41
CA ILE A 274 11.21 -11.15 -4.05
C ILE A 274 10.98 -10.37 -2.74
N GLY A 275 12.03 -10.25 -1.93
CA GLY A 275 11.97 -9.51 -0.65
C GLY A 275 12.11 -10.43 0.56
N ASN A 276 11.53 -10.03 1.68
CA ASN A 276 11.61 -10.76 2.96
C ASN A 276 10.40 -11.67 3.21
N GLY A 277 9.55 -11.91 2.19
CA GLY A 277 8.30 -12.66 2.31
C GLY A 277 7.20 -11.88 3.05
N GLU A 278 7.34 -10.56 3.18
CA GLU A 278 6.36 -9.70 3.85
C GLU A 278 4.99 -9.75 3.20
N GLN A 279 4.92 -9.84 1.86
CA GLN A 279 3.63 -9.84 1.16
C GLN A 279 2.75 -11.06 1.52
N ARG A 280 3.34 -12.25 1.64
CA ARG A 280 2.59 -13.43 2.12
C ARG A 280 2.05 -13.21 3.53
N LEU A 281 2.84 -12.60 4.40
CA LEU A 281 2.44 -12.33 5.78
C LEU A 281 1.37 -11.22 5.88
N ASN A 282 1.40 -10.22 4.99
CA ASN A 282 0.37 -9.19 4.94
C ASN A 282 -1.02 -9.80 4.66
N ALA A 283 -1.11 -10.78 3.76
CA ALA A 283 -2.36 -11.45 3.44
C ALA A 283 -2.80 -12.52 4.46
N ALA A 284 -1.91 -12.96 5.36
CA ALA A 284 -2.16 -14.13 6.20
C ALA A 284 -3.42 -14.01 7.07
N GLY A 285 -3.67 -12.84 7.66
CA GLY A 285 -4.86 -12.58 8.47
C GLY A 285 -6.16 -12.68 7.65
N SER A 286 -6.20 -12.03 6.49
CA SER A 286 -7.33 -12.04 5.57
C SER A 286 -7.61 -13.44 5.00
N VAL A 287 -6.56 -14.20 4.65
CA VAL A 287 -6.69 -15.59 4.20
C VAL A 287 -7.22 -16.49 5.31
N LYS A 288 -6.69 -16.37 6.52
CA LYS A 288 -7.14 -17.16 7.68
C LYS A 288 -8.61 -16.89 8.03
N ALA A 289 -9.06 -15.66 7.86
CA ALA A 289 -10.46 -15.28 8.08
C ALA A 289 -11.41 -15.76 6.96
N GLY A 290 -10.89 -16.25 5.84
CA GLY A 290 -11.70 -16.60 4.68
C GLY A 290 -12.10 -15.43 3.79
N ALA A 291 -11.55 -14.23 4.04
CA ALA A 291 -11.80 -13.01 3.27
C ALA A 291 -11.04 -12.97 1.94
N SER A 292 -9.98 -13.76 1.81
CA SER A 292 -9.17 -13.83 0.60
C SER A 292 -8.56 -15.20 0.36
N LEU A 293 -8.12 -15.43 -0.87
CA LEU A 293 -7.31 -16.56 -1.27
C LEU A 293 -5.88 -16.11 -1.55
N LEU A 294 -4.95 -17.06 -1.57
CA LEU A 294 -3.56 -16.79 -1.89
C LEU A 294 -3.02 -17.90 -2.79
N VAL A 295 -2.40 -17.49 -3.91
CA VAL A 295 -1.70 -18.36 -4.84
C VAL A 295 -0.25 -17.90 -4.94
N ASP A 296 0.69 -18.83 -4.82
CA ASP A 296 2.10 -18.49 -4.94
C ASP A 296 2.45 -17.96 -6.33
N ASN A 297 3.32 -16.96 -6.40
CA ASN A 297 3.70 -16.36 -7.68
C ASN A 297 4.25 -17.39 -8.67
N ALA A 298 4.95 -18.43 -8.20
CA ALA A 298 5.49 -19.49 -9.06
C ALA A 298 4.39 -20.38 -9.68
N GLU A 299 3.26 -20.52 -8.99
CA GLU A 299 2.13 -21.36 -9.37
C GLU A 299 1.08 -20.60 -10.17
N PHE A 300 1.10 -19.26 -10.12
CA PHE A 300 0.13 -18.43 -10.83
C PHE A 300 0.33 -18.55 -12.36
N SER A 301 -0.71 -18.99 -13.06
CA SER A 301 -0.70 -19.36 -14.48
C SER A 301 -2.05 -19.09 -15.13
N PRO A 302 -2.19 -19.21 -16.46
CA PRO A 302 -3.49 -19.12 -17.13
C PRO A 302 -4.52 -20.12 -16.59
N SER A 303 -4.11 -21.34 -16.20
CA SER A 303 -5.02 -22.30 -15.57
C SER A 303 -5.52 -21.85 -14.19
N THR A 304 -4.75 -21.07 -13.45
CA THR A 304 -5.24 -20.43 -12.21
C THR A 304 -6.42 -19.49 -12.51
N VAL A 305 -6.36 -18.77 -13.63
CA VAL A 305 -7.45 -17.87 -14.05
C VAL A 305 -8.70 -18.69 -14.37
N THR A 306 -8.57 -19.72 -15.20
CA THR A 306 -9.72 -20.54 -15.66
C THR A 306 -10.31 -21.41 -14.55
N ASP A 307 -9.48 -22.06 -13.74
CA ASP A 307 -9.90 -23.12 -12.83
C ASP A 307 -10.25 -22.59 -11.43
N GLN A 308 -9.77 -21.41 -11.06
CA GLN A 308 -10.00 -20.84 -9.73
C GLN A 308 -10.68 -19.47 -9.78
N ILE A 309 -10.21 -18.53 -10.63
CA ILE A 309 -10.69 -17.16 -10.61
C ILE A 309 -12.04 -17.00 -11.30
N LEU A 310 -12.22 -17.55 -12.51
CA LEU A 310 -13.49 -17.44 -13.23
C LEU A 310 -14.66 -18.14 -12.50
N PRO A 311 -14.52 -19.36 -11.95
CA PRO A 311 -15.56 -19.93 -11.11
C PRO A 311 -15.85 -19.11 -9.86
N LEU A 312 -14.81 -18.53 -9.22
CA LEU A 312 -14.97 -17.74 -8.00
C LEU A 312 -15.72 -16.42 -8.26
N VAL A 313 -15.36 -15.67 -9.31
CA VAL A 313 -16.00 -14.40 -9.61
C VAL A 313 -17.47 -14.54 -10.03
N SER A 314 -17.87 -15.73 -10.44
CA SER A 314 -19.25 -16.09 -10.80
C SER A 314 -20.06 -16.68 -9.62
N ASP A 315 -19.42 -16.94 -8.47
CA ASP A 315 -20.07 -17.49 -7.27
C ASP A 315 -20.39 -16.36 -6.26
N GLN A 316 -21.53 -15.70 -6.47
CA GLN A 316 -21.96 -14.58 -5.64
C GLN A 316 -22.05 -14.94 -4.15
N ALA A 317 -22.56 -16.12 -3.81
CA ALA A 317 -22.68 -16.52 -2.41
C ALA A 317 -21.31 -16.64 -1.72
N ARG A 318 -20.32 -17.12 -2.44
CA ARG A 318 -18.94 -17.21 -1.95
C ARG A 318 -18.29 -15.81 -1.83
N LEU A 319 -18.53 -14.94 -2.81
CA LEU A 319 -18.03 -13.55 -2.75
C LEU A 319 -18.65 -12.80 -1.57
N ASP A 320 -19.95 -12.94 -1.32
CA ASP A 320 -20.64 -12.32 -0.18
C ASP A 320 -20.07 -12.81 1.15
N ALA A 321 -19.81 -14.12 1.27
CA ALA A 321 -19.18 -14.68 2.46
C ALA A 321 -17.75 -14.16 2.67
N MET A 322 -16.95 -14.02 1.60
CA MET A 322 -15.61 -13.44 1.65
C MET A 322 -15.65 -11.95 2.02
N SER A 323 -16.61 -11.19 1.48
CA SER A 323 -16.80 -9.77 1.81
C SER A 323 -17.16 -9.60 3.29
N ALA A 324 -18.11 -10.37 3.81
CA ALA A 324 -18.47 -10.37 5.22
C ALA A 324 -17.27 -10.70 6.12
N ALA A 325 -16.51 -11.73 5.78
CA ALA A 325 -15.31 -12.11 6.52
C ALA A 325 -14.22 -11.03 6.51
N ALA A 326 -14.11 -10.24 5.42
CA ALA A 326 -13.20 -9.10 5.37
C ALA A 326 -13.62 -7.99 6.35
N LEU A 327 -14.89 -7.63 6.34
CA LEU A 327 -15.46 -6.59 7.23
C LEU A 327 -15.38 -7.02 8.70
N ASP A 328 -15.59 -8.30 9.01
CA ASP A 328 -15.51 -8.85 10.37
C ASP A 328 -14.08 -8.80 10.97
N LEU A 329 -13.06 -8.57 10.17
CA LEU A 329 -11.71 -8.31 10.68
C LEU A 329 -11.58 -6.95 11.40
N HIS A 330 -12.52 -6.04 11.21
CA HIS A 330 -12.62 -4.74 11.88
C HIS A 330 -11.29 -3.96 11.88
N TYR A 331 -10.60 -3.93 10.73
CA TYR A 331 -9.35 -3.16 10.62
C TYR A 331 -9.62 -1.66 10.83
N PRO A 332 -8.79 -0.96 11.62
CA PRO A 332 -8.99 0.46 11.86
C PRO A 332 -8.93 1.29 10.56
N THR A 333 -9.92 2.17 10.37
CA THR A 333 -10.05 3.03 9.19
C THR A 333 -9.48 4.43 9.39
N ASN A 334 -9.23 4.81 10.65
CA ASN A 334 -8.81 6.16 11.07
C ASN A 334 -7.31 6.26 11.40
N ALA A 335 -6.48 5.41 10.81
CA ALA A 335 -5.05 5.34 11.11
C ALA A 335 -4.31 6.67 10.94
N ALA A 336 -4.63 7.45 9.90
CA ALA A 336 -4.02 8.76 9.65
C ALA A 336 -4.35 9.73 10.79
N THR A 337 -5.61 9.85 11.16
CA THR A 337 -6.10 10.69 12.27
C THR A 337 -5.53 10.23 13.61
N THR A 338 -5.47 8.91 13.85
CA THR A 338 -4.88 8.35 15.07
C THR A 338 -3.40 8.72 15.19
N MET A 339 -2.62 8.55 14.13
CA MET A 339 -1.20 8.92 14.12
C MET A 339 -1.01 10.44 14.30
N ALA A 340 -1.81 11.27 13.63
CA ALA A 340 -1.77 12.73 13.81
C ALA A 340 -2.12 13.14 15.24
N THR A 341 -3.12 12.51 15.86
CA THR A 341 -3.50 12.74 17.26
C THR A 341 -2.35 12.39 18.22
N ILE A 342 -1.63 11.28 17.96
CA ILE A 342 -0.46 10.90 18.78
C ILE A 342 0.63 11.97 18.65
N VAL A 343 0.91 12.49 17.43
CA VAL A 343 1.86 13.59 17.24
C VAL A 343 1.45 14.83 18.05
N THR A 344 0.20 15.26 17.90
CA THR A 344 -0.36 16.42 18.62
C THR A 344 -0.23 16.27 20.12
N ARG A 345 -0.60 15.11 20.67
CA ARG A 345 -0.51 14.83 22.10
C ARG A 345 0.93 14.94 22.62
N VAL A 346 1.89 14.38 21.88
CA VAL A 346 3.30 14.38 22.30
C VAL A 346 3.92 15.77 22.24
N LEU A 347 3.43 16.65 21.36
CA LEU A 347 3.93 18.01 21.25
C LEU A 347 3.28 19.00 22.23
N ARG A 348 2.12 18.66 22.79
CA ARG A 348 1.42 19.48 23.78
C ARG A 348 1.77 19.15 25.24
N GLY A 349 2.53 18.05 25.44
CA GLY A 349 3.04 17.64 26.73
C GLY A 349 2.28 16.65 27.46
#